data_29bd2f01cae69dce16733dac690f5999
#
_entry.id   29bd2f01cae69dce16733dac690f5999
#
_cell.length_a   1.000
_cell.length_b   1.000
_cell.length_c   1.000
_cell.angle_alpha   90.00
_cell.angle_beta   90.00
_cell.angle_gamma   90.00
#
_symmetry.space_group_name_H-M   'P 1'
#
loop_
_entity.id
_entity.type
_entity.pdbx_description
1 polymer ?
#
loop_
_entity_poly.entity_id
_entity_poly.type
_entity_poly.pdbx_seq_one_letter_code
_entity_poly.pdbx_strand_id
1 'polypeptide(L)'
;MLRKPVTLQKADIPAEFHTYLDGATVFDSSCSKFARVWYLDKGPGFYLKKAPKQSLQKEAVMTSFFHSKALGAEVLGYTSSESDWLLTRRISGEDCTWQPYKEDPVRLCDITAELLRMLHETNYCGCPVANRTFDYLETAKENYQKKAYDITLFPDNWGYATPEEAWRVIEETGQYLKADTLLHGDYCLPNIMLDNWRFTGFIDLDTAGVGDKHVDLFWGMWSLQFNLKTDRFHDRFLDAYGREGICEELFRTVAAVEVFG
;
A
#
# COMPACT_ATOMS: atom_id res chain seq x y z
N MET A 1 11.16 11.16 -4.29
CA MET A 1 11.13 11.57 -2.84
C MET A 1 12.37 12.38 -2.48
N LEU A 2 12.23 13.53 -1.82
CA LEU A 2 13.39 14.36 -1.41
C LEU A 2 14.08 13.69 -0.20
N ARG A 3 15.27 13.14 -0.42
CA ARG A 3 16.06 12.50 0.63
C ARG A 3 16.95 13.54 1.32
N LYS A 4 16.87 13.64 2.64
CA LYS A 4 17.75 14.50 3.45
C LYS A 4 18.83 13.67 4.10
N PRO A 5 20.13 14.01 3.97
CA PRO A 5 21.21 13.32 4.66
C PRO A 5 21.02 13.42 6.17
N VAL A 6 21.20 12.30 6.87
CA VAL A 6 21.11 12.23 8.34
C VAL A 6 22.22 11.34 8.90
N THR A 7 22.55 11.54 10.17
CA THR A 7 23.46 10.67 10.90
C THR A 7 22.66 9.85 11.91
N LEU A 8 22.75 8.53 11.81
CA LEU A 8 22.16 7.61 12.78
C LEU A 8 23.20 7.21 13.81
N GLN A 9 22.78 7.14 15.08
CA GLN A 9 23.61 6.59 16.14
C GLN A 9 23.45 5.06 16.12
N LYS A 10 24.54 4.33 15.89
CA LYS A 10 24.49 2.85 15.85
C LYS A 10 23.95 2.22 17.14
N ALA A 11 24.19 2.87 18.27
CA ALA A 11 23.70 2.39 19.57
C ALA A 11 22.15 2.30 19.64
N ASP A 12 21.44 3.08 18.81
CA ASP A 12 19.97 3.10 18.77
C ASP A 12 19.39 2.07 17.80
N ILE A 13 20.25 1.31 17.11
CA ILE A 13 19.87 0.39 16.04
C ILE A 13 20.27 -1.02 16.41
N PRO A 14 19.42 -2.05 16.19
CA PRO A 14 19.78 -3.44 16.47
C PRO A 14 21.07 -3.85 15.79
N ALA A 15 21.92 -4.59 16.54
CA ALA A 15 23.28 -4.94 16.11
C ALA A 15 23.33 -5.71 14.78
N GLU A 16 22.30 -6.49 14.50
CA GLU A 16 22.15 -7.26 13.27
C GLU A 16 22.11 -6.41 12.00
N PHE A 17 21.73 -5.12 12.11
CA PHE A 17 21.70 -4.20 10.97
C PHE A 17 22.95 -3.34 10.81
N HIS A 18 23.90 -3.40 11.76
CA HIS A 18 25.10 -2.55 11.74
C HIS A 18 25.94 -2.72 10.48
N THR A 19 26.05 -3.94 9.94
CA THR A 19 26.83 -4.22 8.73
C THR A 19 26.31 -3.48 7.50
N TYR A 20 25.01 -3.17 7.46
CA TYR A 20 24.37 -2.40 6.38
C TYR A 20 24.60 -0.89 6.53
N LEU A 21 24.82 -0.43 7.76
CA LEU A 21 25.13 0.98 8.06
C LEU A 21 26.60 1.33 7.83
N ASP A 22 27.50 0.36 8.00
CA ASP A 22 28.94 0.58 7.86
C ASP A 22 29.31 1.04 6.46
N GLY A 23 29.78 2.29 6.35
CA GLY A 23 30.16 2.92 5.08
C GLY A 23 28.96 3.36 4.21
N ALA A 24 27.73 3.29 4.72
CA ALA A 24 26.55 3.80 4.02
C ALA A 24 26.40 5.31 4.21
N THR A 25 26.00 6.03 3.17
CA THR A 25 25.40 7.36 3.32
C THR A 25 23.92 7.16 3.64
N VAL A 26 23.43 7.77 4.73
CA VAL A 26 22.06 7.58 5.20
C VAL A 26 21.22 8.80 4.89
N PHE A 27 20.00 8.57 4.39
CA PHE A 27 19.04 9.62 4.09
C PHE A 27 17.71 9.35 4.80
N ASP A 28 17.08 10.40 5.35
CA ASP A 28 15.70 10.32 5.83
C ASP A 28 14.75 10.22 4.63
N SER A 29 13.94 9.19 4.62
CA SER A 29 12.92 8.90 3.61
C SER A 29 11.52 8.77 4.24
N SER A 30 11.34 9.26 5.47
CA SER A 30 10.08 9.14 6.21
C SER A 30 9.00 9.99 5.58
N CYS A 31 7.80 9.42 5.37
CA CYS A 31 6.62 10.11 4.86
C CYS A 31 5.54 10.27 5.92
N SER A 32 5.58 9.45 6.98
CA SER A 32 4.57 9.37 8.03
C SER A 32 5.13 9.77 9.39
N LYS A 33 4.24 10.13 10.31
CA LYS A 33 4.60 10.39 11.72
C LYS A 33 4.72 9.09 12.53
N PHE A 34 4.16 7.99 12.04
CA PHE A 34 4.08 6.71 12.73
C PHE A 34 5.31 5.84 12.55
N ALA A 35 6.00 5.98 11.41
CA ALA A 35 7.19 5.22 11.12
C ALA A 35 8.34 6.14 10.69
N ARG A 36 9.56 5.72 11.01
CA ARG A 36 10.79 6.31 10.47
C ARG A 36 11.36 5.38 9.42
N VAL A 37 11.70 5.93 8.28
CA VAL A 37 12.29 5.20 7.15
C VAL A 37 13.58 5.86 6.74
N TRP A 38 14.65 5.07 6.67
CA TRP A 38 15.95 5.54 6.19
C TRP A 38 16.36 4.76 4.95
N TYR A 39 16.82 5.48 3.96
CA TYR A 39 17.52 4.91 2.83
C TYR A 39 19.01 4.82 3.15
N LEU A 40 19.59 3.64 3.02
CA LEU A 40 20.99 3.37 3.20
C LEU A 40 21.63 3.23 1.82
N ASP A 41 22.40 4.26 1.40
CA ASP A 41 23.09 4.28 0.12
C ASP A 41 24.43 3.54 0.22
N LYS A 42 24.35 2.25 -0.02
CA LYS A 42 25.48 1.32 -0.01
C LYS A 42 25.20 0.13 -0.91
N GLY A 43 26.05 -0.13 -1.90
CA GLY A 43 25.87 -1.24 -2.83
C GLY A 43 24.52 -1.15 -3.59
N PRO A 44 23.63 -2.16 -3.46
CA PRO A 44 22.34 -2.15 -4.14
C PRO A 44 21.34 -1.15 -3.52
N GLY A 45 21.64 -0.62 -2.33
CA GLY A 45 20.74 0.20 -1.53
C GLY A 45 19.79 -0.61 -0.65
N PHE A 46 19.41 -0.02 0.51
CA PHE A 46 18.53 -0.67 1.47
C PHE A 46 17.59 0.36 2.09
N TYR A 47 16.45 -0.10 2.57
CA TYR A 47 15.54 0.69 3.41
C TYR A 47 15.46 0.07 4.80
N LEU A 48 15.70 0.88 5.82
CA LEU A 48 15.53 0.52 7.23
C LEU A 48 14.34 1.28 7.78
N LYS A 49 13.28 0.55 8.18
CA LYS A 49 12.05 1.09 8.75
C LYS A 49 12.00 0.80 10.25
N LYS A 50 11.64 1.80 11.06
CA LYS A 50 11.39 1.68 12.49
C LYS A 50 9.98 2.16 12.79
N ALA A 51 9.24 1.40 13.61
CA ALA A 51 7.90 1.75 14.04
C ALA A 51 7.61 1.20 15.45
N PRO A 52 6.46 1.53 16.06
CA PRO A 52 6.06 0.96 17.34
C PRO A 52 6.10 -0.56 17.34
N LYS A 53 6.29 -1.15 18.52
CA LYS A 53 6.35 -2.60 18.68
C LYS A 53 5.11 -3.29 18.09
N GLN A 54 5.31 -4.38 17.36
CA GLN A 54 4.30 -5.21 16.69
C GLN A 54 3.56 -4.54 15.51
N SER A 55 3.97 -3.37 15.07
CA SER A 55 3.31 -2.68 13.96
C SER A 55 3.87 -3.04 12.57
N LEU A 56 5.12 -3.59 12.47
CA LEU A 56 5.72 -3.97 11.19
C LEU A 56 5.71 -5.48 10.92
N GLN A 57 5.19 -6.30 11.81
CA GLN A 57 5.20 -7.75 11.64
C GLN A 57 4.42 -8.17 10.39
N LYS A 58 3.23 -7.61 10.18
CA LYS A 58 2.40 -7.91 9.01
C LYS A 58 3.09 -7.46 7.72
N GLU A 59 3.66 -6.25 7.70
CA GLU A 59 4.42 -5.76 6.56
C GLU A 59 5.60 -6.67 6.22
N ALA A 60 6.37 -7.11 7.23
CA ALA A 60 7.52 -7.99 7.02
C ALA A 60 7.12 -9.33 6.40
N VAL A 61 6.06 -9.99 6.89
CA VAL A 61 5.62 -11.29 6.34
C VAL A 61 4.98 -11.14 4.97
N MET A 62 4.20 -10.08 4.73
CA MET A 62 3.60 -9.84 3.42
C MET A 62 4.64 -9.43 2.38
N THR A 63 5.63 -8.60 2.74
CA THR A 63 6.74 -8.26 1.86
C THR A 63 7.54 -9.51 1.47
N SER A 64 7.79 -10.42 2.42
CA SER A 64 8.45 -11.70 2.13
C SER A 64 7.60 -12.58 1.20
N PHE A 65 6.29 -12.62 1.39
CA PHE A 65 5.36 -13.34 0.51
C PHE A 65 5.36 -12.77 -0.91
N PHE A 66 5.25 -11.45 -1.06
CA PHE A 66 5.32 -10.77 -2.36
C PHE A 66 6.68 -10.99 -3.03
N HIS A 67 7.77 -10.93 -2.27
CA HIS A 67 9.10 -11.25 -2.81
C HIS A 67 9.17 -12.67 -3.35
N SER A 68 8.57 -13.66 -2.68
CA SER A 68 8.51 -15.06 -3.16
C SER A 68 7.76 -15.23 -4.48
N LYS A 69 6.92 -14.25 -4.83
CA LYS A 69 6.17 -14.16 -6.10
C LYS A 69 6.85 -13.23 -7.12
N ALA A 70 8.05 -12.71 -6.83
CA ALA A 70 8.75 -11.69 -7.62
C ALA A 70 7.98 -10.37 -7.76
N LEU A 71 7.17 -10.01 -6.75
CA LEU A 71 6.31 -8.83 -6.74
C LEU A 71 6.75 -7.74 -5.74
N GLY A 72 7.72 -8.00 -4.87
CA GLY A 72 8.12 -7.09 -3.82
C GLY A 72 9.58 -7.19 -3.42
N ALA A 73 9.99 -6.32 -2.49
CA ALA A 73 11.35 -6.25 -1.99
C ALA A 73 11.78 -7.52 -1.24
N GLU A 74 13.07 -7.84 -1.29
CA GLU A 74 13.68 -8.84 -0.41
C GLU A 74 13.72 -8.32 1.03
N VAL A 75 13.14 -9.05 1.97
CA VAL A 75 13.29 -8.80 3.41
C VAL A 75 14.61 -9.39 3.87
N LEU A 76 15.49 -8.55 4.39
CA LEU A 76 16.83 -8.91 4.86
C LEU A 76 16.87 -9.13 6.38
N GLY A 77 15.91 -8.58 7.09
CA GLY A 77 15.76 -8.77 8.53
C GLY A 77 14.54 -8.07 9.09
N TYR A 78 13.95 -8.68 10.11
CA TYR A 78 12.91 -8.11 10.94
C TYR A 78 13.20 -8.46 12.40
N THR A 79 13.11 -7.47 13.28
CA THR A 79 13.23 -7.69 14.73
C THR A 79 12.23 -6.82 15.48
N SER A 80 11.73 -7.36 16.59
CA SER A 80 10.76 -6.69 17.47
C SER A 80 11.24 -6.78 18.91
N SER A 81 11.64 -5.64 19.46
CA SER A 81 12.07 -5.53 20.87
C SER A 81 11.27 -4.42 21.58
N GLU A 82 11.84 -3.26 21.79
CA GLU A 82 11.13 -2.04 22.24
C GLU A 82 10.40 -1.35 21.08
N SER A 83 10.91 -1.54 19.87
CA SER A 83 10.34 -1.09 18.59
C SER A 83 10.52 -2.18 17.56
N ASP A 84 9.71 -2.12 16.51
CA ASP A 84 9.91 -2.95 15.34
C ASP A 84 10.92 -2.31 14.39
N TRP A 85 11.73 -3.16 13.79
CA TRP A 85 12.69 -2.80 12.76
C TRP A 85 12.58 -3.76 11.59
N LEU A 86 12.47 -3.22 10.39
CA LEU A 86 12.39 -3.96 9.14
C LEU A 86 13.45 -3.45 8.17
N LEU A 87 14.29 -4.34 7.69
CA LEU A 87 15.30 -4.04 6.67
C LEU A 87 14.93 -4.74 5.37
N THR A 88 14.83 -3.96 4.29
CA THR A 88 14.54 -4.47 2.95
C THR A 88 15.60 -4.02 1.95
N ARG A 89 15.80 -4.81 0.90
CA ARG A 89 16.57 -4.38 -0.27
C ARG A 89 15.80 -3.35 -1.06
N ARG A 90 16.48 -2.32 -1.55
CA ARG A 90 15.87 -1.34 -2.46
C ARG A 90 15.37 -2.02 -3.73
N ILE A 91 14.15 -1.72 -4.13
CA ILE A 91 13.62 -1.99 -5.47
C ILE A 91 14.16 -0.92 -6.41
N SER A 92 14.60 -1.28 -7.63
CA SER A 92 15.13 -0.34 -8.62
C SER A 92 14.03 0.54 -9.22
N GLY A 93 14.42 1.71 -9.73
CA GLY A 93 13.53 2.64 -10.38
C GLY A 93 12.94 3.70 -9.45
N GLU A 94 11.82 4.30 -9.90
CA GLU A 94 11.08 5.36 -9.23
C GLU A 94 9.61 4.92 -9.06
N ASP A 95 8.93 5.49 -8.09
CA ASP A 95 7.49 5.27 -7.92
C ASP A 95 6.66 5.94 -9.04
N CYS A 96 5.43 5.49 -9.23
CA CYS A 96 4.55 5.99 -10.29
C CYS A 96 4.13 7.46 -10.13
N THR A 97 4.51 8.14 -9.04
CA THR A 97 4.32 9.60 -8.90
C THR A 97 5.45 10.41 -9.50
N TRP A 98 6.53 9.76 -9.97
CA TRP A 98 7.64 10.43 -10.62
C TRP A 98 7.15 11.25 -11.83
N GLN A 99 7.63 12.52 -11.92
CA GLN A 99 7.09 13.47 -12.88
C GLN A 99 7.10 12.98 -14.33
N PRO A 100 8.18 12.33 -14.85
CA PRO A 100 8.18 11.80 -16.21
C PRO A 100 7.10 10.74 -16.50
N TYR A 101 6.66 9.96 -15.49
CA TYR A 101 5.53 9.03 -15.68
C TYR A 101 4.19 9.79 -15.76
N LYS A 102 4.02 10.85 -14.98
CA LYS A 102 2.81 11.68 -15.01
C LYS A 102 2.68 12.54 -16.28
N GLU A 103 3.76 12.74 -17.03
CA GLU A 103 3.75 13.42 -18.34
C GLU A 103 3.13 12.56 -19.44
N ASP A 104 3.04 11.23 -19.27
CA ASP A 104 2.28 10.32 -20.13
C ASP A 104 1.15 9.65 -19.32
N PRO A 105 0.09 10.38 -18.97
CA PRO A 105 -0.95 9.90 -18.07
C PRO A 105 -1.79 8.76 -18.67
N VAL A 106 -1.84 8.65 -19.98
CA VAL A 106 -2.52 7.55 -20.67
C VAL A 106 -1.76 6.25 -20.43
N ARG A 107 -0.46 6.25 -20.69
CA ARG A 107 0.41 5.09 -20.47
C ARG A 107 0.48 4.74 -18.98
N LEU A 108 0.54 5.74 -18.09
CA LEU A 108 0.54 5.53 -16.65
C LEU A 108 -0.74 4.82 -16.19
N CYS A 109 -1.90 5.25 -16.67
CA CYS A 109 -3.17 4.61 -16.39
C CYS A 109 -3.20 3.15 -16.87
N ASP A 110 -2.81 2.90 -18.13
CA ASP A 110 -2.85 1.56 -18.72
C ASP A 110 -1.92 0.60 -17.95
N ILE A 111 -0.67 1.01 -17.73
CA ILE A 111 0.31 0.15 -17.03
C ILE A 111 -0.10 -0.15 -15.60
N THR A 112 -0.62 0.84 -14.86
CA THR A 112 -1.05 0.59 -13.48
C THR A 112 -2.29 -0.31 -13.42
N ALA A 113 -3.22 -0.22 -14.37
CA ALA A 113 -4.35 -1.13 -14.46
C ALA A 113 -3.93 -2.57 -14.82
N GLU A 114 -3.02 -2.72 -15.77
CA GLU A 114 -2.47 -4.04 -16.16
C GLU A 114 -1.68 -4.69 -15.03
N LEU A 115 -0.90 -3.90 -14.27
CA LEU A 115 -0.16 -4.39 -13.10
C LEU A 115 -1.09 -4.81 -11.97
N LEU A 116 -2.21 -4.11 -11.78
CA LEU A 116 -3.22 -4.52 -10.82
C LEU A 116 -3.87 -5.84 -11.22
N ARG A 117 -4.22 -6.00 -12.51
CA ARG A 117 -4.73 -7.28 -13.01
C ARG A 117 -3.73 -8.41 -12.79
N MET A 118 -2.45 -8.20 -13.13
CA MET A 118 -1.38 -9.17 -12.88
C MET A 118 -1.28 -9.57 -11.40
N LEU A 119 -1.38 -8.60 -10.48
CA LEU A 119 -1.40 -8.89 -9.04
C LEU A 119 -2.61 -9.75 -8.66
N HIS A 120 -3.79 -9.36 -9.12
CA HIS A 120 -5.04 -10.05 -8.78
C HIS A 120 -5.15 -11.47 -9.38
N GLU A 121 -4.47 -11.72 -10.49
CA GLU A 121 -4.35 -13.06 -11.12
C GLU A 121 -3.25 -13.92 -10.47
N THR A 122 -2.44 -13.34 -9.59
CA THR A 122 -1.36 -14.07 -8.91
C THR A 122 -1.92 -15.13 -7.97
N ASN A 123 -1.36 -16.35 -8.04
CA ASN A 123 -1.72 -17.41 -7.11
C ASN A 123 -1.33 -17.05 -5.67
N TYR A 124 -2.31 -16.90 -4.83
CA TYR A 124 -2.18 -16.52 -3.42
C TYR A 124 -2.08 -17.71 -2.45
N CYS A 125 -1.92 -18.92 -2.94
CA CYS A 125 -1.72 -20.09 -2.07
C CYS A 125 -0.55 -19.85 -1.11
N GLY A 126 -0.81 -20.06 0.19
CA GLY A 126 0.19 -19.80 1.25
C GLY A 126 0.29 -18.33 1.66
N CYS A 127 -0.62 -17.45 1.23
CA CYS A 127 -0.65 -16.06 1.70
C CYS A 127 -0.83 -16.02 3.24
N PRO A 128 0.04 -15.32 3.98
CA PRO A 128 -0.05 -15.23 5.45
C PRO A 128 -1.33 -14.57 5.96
N VAL A 129 -1.91 -13.65 5.17
CA VAL A 129 -3.17 -12.96 5.47
C VAL A 129 -4.26 -13.52 4.57
N ALA A 130 -4.92 -14.57 5.03
CA ALA A 130 -5.88 -15.35 4.23
C ALA A 130 -7.26 -14.69 4.07
N ASN A 131 -7.62 -13.72 4.91
CA ASN A 131 -8.92 -13.04 4.85
C ASN A 131 -8.79 -11.57 5.31
N ARG A 132 -8.17 -10.76 4.47
CA ARG A 132 -8.04 -9.32 4.72
C ARG A 132 -9.41 -8.62 4.73
N THR A 133 -10.38 -9.09 3.94
CA THR A 133 -11.73 -8.50 3.92
C THR A 133 -12.38 -8.55 5.29
N PHE A 134 -12.21 -9.64 6.03
CA PHE A 134 -12.70 -9.74 7.40
C PHE A 134 -12.03 -8.69 8.31
N ASP A 135 -10.70 -8.59 8.28
CA ASP A 135 -9.95 -7.61 9.09
C ASP A 135 -10.35 -6.18 8.74
N TYR A 136 -10.59 -5.90 7.45
CA TYR A 136 -10.98 -4.60 6.94
C TYR A 136 -12.34 -4.16 7.48
N LEU A 137 -13.33 -5.06 7.44
CA LEU A 137 -14.67 -4.80 7.97
C LEU A 137 -14.70 -4.71 9.50
N GLU A 138 -13.95 -5.56 10.21
CA GLU A 138 -13.87 -5.50 11.67
C GLU A 138 -13.15 -4.23 12.14
N THR A 139 -12.09 -3.78 11.45
CA THR A 139 -11.43 -2.50 11.75
C THR A 139 -12.42 -1.33 11.61
N ALA A 140 -13.17 -1.28 10.51
CA ALA A 140 -14.19 -0.25 10.31
C ALA A 140 -15.25 -0.26 11.42
N LYS A 141 -15.71 -1.45 11.81
CA LYS A 141 -16.69 -1.61 12.89
C LYS A 141 -16.15 -1.13 14.23
N GLU A 142 -14.92 -1.52 14.57
CA GLU A 142 -14.28 -1.05 15.82
C GLU A 142 -14.13 0.46 15.83
N ASN A 143 -13.66 1.05 14.72
CA ASN A 143 -13.46 2.49 14.61
C ASN A 143 -14.79 3.25 14.64
N TYR A 144 -15.85 2.74 14.01
CA TYR A 144 -17.20 3.29 14.14
C TYR A 144 -17.67 3.28 15.60
N GLN A 145 -17.56 2.15 16.28
CA GLN A 145 -17.98 2.01 17.67
C GLN A 145 -17.20 2.91 18.64
N LYS A 146 -15.89 3.04 18.41
CA LYS A 146 -14.98 3.89 19.23
C LYS A 146 -15.03 5.36 18.82
N LYS A 147 -15.74 5.73 17.74
CA LYS A 147 -15.72 7.05 17.09
C LYS A 147 -14.30 7.52 16.75
N ALA A 148 -13.45 6.57 16.35
CA ALA A 148 -12.05 6.78 15.99
C ALA A 148 -11.90 7.03 14.47
N TYR A 149 -12.60 8.02 13.94
CA TYR A 149 -12.62 8.39 12.52
C TYR A 149 -12.79 9.89 12.36
N ASP A 150 -12.39 10.40 11.21
CA ASP A 150 -12.61 11.80 10.80
C ASP A 150 -13.21 11.82 9.38
N ILE A 151 -14.51 11.99 9.30
CA ILE A 151 -15.23 12.04 8.02
C ILE A 151 -14.83 13.26 7.17
N THR A 152 -14.17 14.27 7.77
CA THR A 152 -13.75 15.48 7.07
C THR A 152 -12.33 15.37 6.50
N LEU A 153 -11.65 14.26 6.73
CA LEU A 153 -10.26 14.05 6.33
C LEU A 153 -10.05 14.16 4.80
N PHE A 154 -11.04 13.76 4.01
CA PHE A 154 -11.00 13.81 2.56
C PHE A 154 -12.01 14.83 2.03
N PRO A 155 -11.68 15.59 0.96
CA PRO A 155 -12.48 16.71 0.45
C PRO A 155 -13.95 16.34 0.17
N ASP A 156 -14.18 15.15 -0.35
CA ASP A 156 -15.52 14.67 -0.73
C ASP A 156 -16.18 13.81 0.35
N ASN A 157 -15.59 13.74 1.56
CA ASN A 157 -16.04 12.88 2.67
C ASN A 157 -16.38 11.45 2.20
N TRP A 158 -15.63 10.92 1.24
CA TRP A 158 -15.88 9.63 0.58
C TRP A 158 -17.29 9.51 -0.05
N GLY A 159 -17.98 10.65 -0.26
CA GLY A 159 -19.35 10.69 -0.78
C GLY A 159 -20.44 10.48 0.26
N TYR A 160 -20.13 10.53 1.56
CA TYR A 160 -21.07 10.38 2.66
C TYR A 160 -21.17 11.66 3.48
N ALA A 161 -22.41 12.06 3.81
CA ALA A 161 -22.65 13.25 4.63
C ALA A 161 -22.46 12.99 6.13
N THR A 162 -22.69 11.76 6.59
CA THR A 162 -22.57 11.37 8.00
C THR A 162 -21.94 9.97 8.16
N PRO A 163 -21.28 9.70 9.30
CA PRO A 163 -20.77 8.36 9.60
C PRO A 163 -21.88 7.30 9.64
N GLU A 164 -23.07 7.66 10.09
CA GLU A 164 -24.22 6.75 10.17
C GLU A 164 -24.71 6.34 8.78
N GLU A 165 -24.62 7.23 7.81
CA GLU A 165 -24.92 6.92 6.40
C GLU A 165 -23.91 5.90 5.84
N ALA A 166 -22.61 6.16 6.03
CA ALA A 166 -21.57 5.24 5.60
C ALA A 166 -21.70 3.88 6.29
N TRP A 167 -21.93 3.87 7.60
CA TRP A 167 -22.09 2.62 8.36
C TRP A 167 -23.29 1.78 7.88
N ARG A 168 -24.41 2.41 7.56
CA ARG A 168 -25.58 1.72 6.99
C ARG A 168 -25.23 1.00 5.68
N VAL A 169 -24.46 1.63 4.80
CA VAL A 169 -24.00 1.00 3.56
C VAL A 169 -23.17 -0.24 3.86
N ILE A 170 -22.27 -0.17 4.87
CA ILE A 170 -21.47 -1.34 5.27
C ILE A 170 -22.37 -2.47 5.79
N GLU A 171 -23.36 -2.18 6.63
CA GLU A 171 -24.31 -3.18 7.14
C GLU A 171 -25.12 -3.86 6.03
N GLU A 172 -25.52 -3.10 5.00
CA GLU A 172 -26.33 -3.60 3.90
C GLU A 172 -25.50 -4.37 2.87
N THR A 173 -24.29 -3.91 2.55
CA THR A 173 -23.54 -4.38 1.37
C THR A 173 -22.16 -4.98 1.69
N GLY A 174 -21.61 -4.79 2.89
CA GLY A 174 -20.31 -5.34 3.29
C GLY A 174 -20.21 -6.86 3.17
N GLN A 175 -21.33 -7.57 3.35
CA GLN A 175 -21.41 -9.03 3.19
C GLN A 175 -21.14 -9.52 1.75
N TYR A 176 -21.18 -8.66 0.75
CA TYR A 176 -20.92 -9.01 -0.65
C TYR A 176 -19.45 -8.87 -1.03
N LEU A 177 -18.62 -8.23 -0.18
CA LEU A 177 -17.17 -8.23 -0.34
C LEU A 177 -16.62 -9.64 -0.11
N LYS A 178 -15.73 -10.06 -1.01
CA LYS A 178 -15.14 -11.40 -1.02
C LYS A 178 -13.72 -11.40 -0.47
N ALA A 179 -13.17 -12.59 -0.27
CA ALA A 179 -11.76 -12.80 0.03
C ALA A 179 -11.22 -13.88 -0.93
N ASP A 180 -11.13 -13.53 -2.21
CA ASP A 180 -10.77 -14.43 -3.30
C ASP A 180 -9.67 -13.90 -4.23
N THR A 181 -9.05 -12.77 -3.86
CA THR A 181 -8.06 -12.07 -4.69
C THR A 181 -6.87 -11.63 -3.84
N LEU A 182 -5.65 -11.74 -4.35
CA LEU A 182 -4.47 -11.19 -3.69
C LEU A 182 -4.45 -9.67 -3.88
N LEU A 183 -4.53 -8.92 -2.78
CA LEU A 183 -4.53 -7.47 -2.78
C LEU A 183 -3.20 -6.88 -2.34
N HIS A 184 -2.89 -5.70 -2.85
CA HIS A 184 -1.97 -4.75 -2.22
C HIS A 184 -2.59 -4.16 -0.94
N GLY A 185 -3.87 -3.80 -1.01
CA GLY A 185 -4.65 -3.22 0.09
C GLY A 185 -4.53 -1.70 0.22
N ASP A 186 -3.50 -1.09 -0.36
CA ASP A 186 -3.28 0.35 -0.59
C ASP A 186 -2.65 0.52 -1.98
N TYR A 187 -3.40 0.21 -3.04
CA TYR A 187 -2.90 0.23 -4.42
C TYR A 187 -2.81 1.66 -4.94
N CYS A 188 -1.89 2.43 -4.38
CA CYS A 188 -1.64 3.81 -4.74
C CYS A 188 -0.37 3.96 -5.59
N LEU A 189 -0.31 5.00 -6.45
CA LEU A 189 0.83 5.26 -7.33
C LEU A 189 2.19 5.31 -6.61
N PRO A 190 2.32 5.86 -5.38
CA PRO A 190 3.59 5.85 -4.64
C PRO A 190 4.10 4.46 -4.29
N ASN A 191 3.22 3.44 -4.28
CA ASN A 191 3.52 2.07 -3.85
C ASN A 191 3.88 1.14 -5.01
N ILE A 192 3.87 1.64 -6.26
CA ILE A 192 4.16 0.91 -7.50
C ILE A 192 5.47 1.38 -8.06
N MET A 193 6.47 0.51 -8.12
CA MET A 193 7.83 0.84 -8.59
C MET A 193 8.03 0.45 -10.04
N LEU A 194 8.53 1.38 -10.84
CA LEU A 194 8.87 1.18 -12.25
C LEU A 194 10.32 1.62 -12.52
N ASP A 195 11.03 0.87 -13.35
CA ASP A 195 12.29 1.27 -13.95
C ASP A 195 12.12 1.37 -15.48
N ASN A 196 12.17 2.58 -16.01
CA ASN A 196 11.92 2.83 -17.44
C ASN A 196 10.62 2.18 -17.95
N TRP A 197 9.51 2.38 -17.22
CA TRP A 197 8.19 1.81 -17.52
C TRP A 197 8.12 0.26 -17.39
N ARG A 198 9.10 -0.37 -16.77
CA ARG A 198 9.06 -1.80 -16.44
C ARG A 198 8.80 -1.97 -14.97
N PHE A 199 7.84 -2.80 -14.64
CA PHE A 199 7.54 -3.12 -13.26
C PHE A 199 8.75 -3.75 -12.55
N THR A 200 9.02 -3.29 -11.34
CA THR A 200 10.12 -3.76 -10.50
C THR A 200 9.67 -4.24 -9.13
N GLY A 201 8.48 -3.85 -8.69
CA GLY A 201 7.89 -4.37 -7.45
C GLY A 201 6.90 -3.42 -6.80
N PHE A 202 6.18 -3.95 -5.83
CA PHE A 202 5.32 -3.20 -4.91
C PHE A 202 6.04 -2.97 -3.58
N ILE A 203 5.72 -1.86 -2.91
CA ILE A 203 6.23 -1.48 -1.58
C ILE A 203 5.06 -1.14 -0.65
N ASP A 204 5.32 -1.05 0.66
CA ASP A 204 4.35 -0.68 1.70
C ASP A 204 3.17 -1.67 1.76
N LEU A 205 3.48 -2.92 2.12
CA LEU A 205 2.59 -4.08 2.02
C LEU A 205 1.94 -4.45 3.36
N ASP A 206 1.81 -3.53 4.31
CA ASP A 206 1.21 -3.77 5.62
C ASP A 206 -0.30 -4.06 5.54
N THR A 207 -0.98 -3.51 4.52
CA THR A 207 -2.40 -3.72 4.25
C THR A 207 -2.69 -4.86 3.28
N ALA A 208 -1.64 -5.51 2.74
CA ALA A 208 -1.77 -6.58 1.77
C ALA A 208 -2.39 -7.86 2.36
N GLY A 209 -2.99 -8.70 1.50
CA GLY A 209 -3.60 -9.96 1.89
C GLY A 209 -4.63 -10.46 0.88
N VAL A 210 -5.29 -11.57 1.17
CA VAL A 210 -6.40 -12.07 0.33
C VAL A 210 -7.68 -11.31 0.70
N GLY A 211 -8.28 -10.64 -0.26
CA GLY A 211 -9.47 -9.81 -0.04
C GLY A 211 -10.28 -9.59 -1.31
N ASP A 212 -11.10 -8.54 -1.28
CA ASP A 212 -11.97 -8.16 -2.40
C ASP A 212 -11.26 -7.19 -3.34
N LYS A 213 -11.23 -7.53 -4.62
CA LYS A 213 -10.55 -6.72 -5.65
C LYS A 213 -11.01 -5.27 -5.75
N HIS A 214 -12.25 -4.95 -5.35
CA HIS A 214 -12.77 -3.59 -5.41
C HIS A 214 -12.01 -2.62 -4.49
N VAL A 215 -11.33 -3.12 -3.45
CA VAL A 215 -10.48 -2.29 -2.58
C VAL A 215 -9.32 -1.69 -3.38
N ASP A 216 -8.54 -2.53 -4.08
CA ASP A 216 -7.42 -2.04 -4.86
C ASP A 216 -7.84 -1.27 -6.11
N LEU A 217 -8.96 -1.66 -6.75
CA LEU A 217 -9.54 -0.91 -7.86
C LEU A 217 -9.94 0.51 -7.42
N PHE A 218 -10.57 0.64 -6.26
CA PHE A 218 -10.94 1.93 -5.68
C PHE A 218 -9.70 2.81 -5.44
N TRP A 219 -8.69 2.27 -4.76
CA TRP A 219 -7.45 3.00 -4.46
C TRP A 219 -6.65 3.34 -5.72
N GLY A 220 -6.63 2.47 -6.72
CA GLY A 220 -5.98 2.72 -8.02
C GLY A 220 -6.61 3.92 -8.75
N MET A 221 -7.94 3.93 -8.88
CA MET A 221 -8.68 5.05 -9.48
C MET A 221 -8.52 6.34 -8.67
N TRP A 222 -8.68 6.27 -7.35
CA TRP A 222 -8.51 7.42 -6.47
C TRP A 222 -7.10 8.02 -6.57
N SER A 223 -6.07 7.18 -6.55
CA SER A 223 -4.68 7.62 -6.63
C SER A 223 -4.34 8.27 -7.97
N LEU A 224 -4.87 7.73 -9.09
CA LEU A 224 -4.76 8.37 -10.40
C LEU A 224 -5.41 9.76 -10.39
N GLN A 225 -6.66 9.85 -9.93
CA GLN A 225 -7.39 11.12 -9.81
C GLN A 225 -6.64 12.12 -8.94
N PHE A 226 -6.18 11.70 -7.77
CA PHE A 226 -5.44 12.56 -6.84
C PHE A 226 -4.13 13.10 -7.45
N ASN A 227 -3.37 12.27 -8.13
CA ASN A 227 -2.06 12.65 -8.68
C ASN A 227 -2.15 13.40 -10.02
N LEU A 228 -3.12 13.06 -10.86
CA LEU A 228 -3.34 13.69 -12.18
C LEU A 228 -4.33 14.84 -12.14
N LYS A 229 -5.02 15.06 -10.99
CA LYS A 229 -6.01 16.12 -10.78
C LYS A 229 -7.21 16.05 -11.75
N THR A 230 -7.60 14.84 -12.13
CA THR A 230 -8.74 14.58 -13.02
C THR A 230 -9.22 13.15 -12.87
N ASP A 231 -10.53 12.92 -12.93
CA ASP A 231 -11.22 11.63 -12.87
C ASP A 231 -11.38 10.95 -14.23
N ARG A 232 -11.02 11.63 -15.33
CA ARG A 232 -11.23 11.17 -16.72
C ARG A 232 -10.58 9.81 -17.03
N PHE A 233 -9.72 9.29 -16.15
CA PHE A 233 -9.04 8.02 -16.35
C PHE A 233 -9.74 6.84 -15.66
N HIS A 234 -10.83 7.05 -14.91
CA HIS A 234 -11.51 5.96 -14.20
C HIS A 234 -12.00 4.87 -15.15
N ASP A 235 -12.76 5.23 -16.17
CA ASP A 235 -13.25 4.27 -17.16
C ASP A 235 -12.10 3.57 -17.90
N ARG A 236 -11.08 4.34 -18.31
CA ARG A 236 -9.91 3.77 -18.96
C ARG A 236 -9.18 2.77 -18.07
N PHE A 237 -9.03 3.07 -16.78
CA PHE A 237 -8.40 2.17 -15.82
C PHE A 237 -9.19 0.85 -15.71
N LEU A 238 -10.52 0.93 -15.56
CA LEU A 238 -11.38 -0.25 -15.50
C LEU A 238 -11.37 -1.04 -16.82
N ASP A 239 -11.33 -0.38 -17.99
CA ASP A 239 -11.23 -1.04 -19.29
C ASP A 239 -9.87 -1.75 -19.45
N ALA A 240 -8.77 -1.12 -19.07
CA ALA A 240 -7.42 -1.71 -19.16
C ALA A 240 -7.24 -2.85 -18.13
N TYR A 241 -7.84 -2.74 -16.96
CA TYR A 241 -7.89 -3.82 -15.97
C TYR A 241 -8.73 -5.00 -16.48
N GLY A 242 -9.84 -4.74 -17.14
CA GLY A 242 -10.84 -5.72 -17.58
C GLY A 242 -12.08 -5.71 -16.66
N ARG A 243 -13.25 -5.40 -17.23
CA ARG A 243 -14.49 -5.16 -16.45
C ARG A 243 -15.17 -6.43 -15.94
N GLU A 244 -14.63 -7.60 -16.25
CA GLU A 244 -15.28 -8.85 -15.84
C GLU A 244 -15.31 -9.00 -14.30
N GLY A 245 -16.50 -9.24 -13.77
CA GLY A 245 -16.72 -9.42 -12.34
C GLY A 245 -16.50 -8.16 -11.50
N ILE A 246 -16.50 -6.96 -12.09
CA ILE A 246 -16.56 -5.68 -11.38
C ILE A 246 -18.02 -5.35 -11.11
N CYS A 247 -18.33 -5.03 -9.85
CA CYS A 247 -19.61 -4.52 -9.41
C CYS A 247 -19.42 -3.07 -8.93
N GLU A 248 -19.90 -2.10 -9.69
CA GLU A 248 -19.69 -0.68 -9.37
C GLU A 248 -20.32 -0.26 -8.03
N GLU A 249 -21.38 -0.95 -7.59
CA GLU A 249 -22.00 -0.70 -6.28
C GLU A 249 -21.02 -1.01 -5.12
N LEU A 250 -20.10 -1.96 -5.30
CA LEU A 250 -19.11 -2.29 -4.27
C LEU A 250 -18.05 -1.21 -4.08
N PHE A 251 -17.83 -0.31 -5.06
CA PHE A 251 -16.99 0.87 -4.81
C PHE A 251 -17.58 1.81 -3.77
N ARG A 252 -18.92 1.91 -3.69
CA ARG A 252 -19.59 2.65 -2.62
C ARG A 252 -19.39 1.98 -1.27
N THR A 253 -19.41 0.64 -1.23
CA THR A 253 -19.11 -0.11 -0.01
C THR A 253 -17.68 0.12 0.46
N VAL A 254 -16.71 0.06 -0.45
CA VAL A 254 -15.30 0.35 -0.14
C VAL A 254 -15.17 1.78 0.37
N ALA A 255 -15.72 2.77 -0.32
CA ALA A 255 -15.71 4.17 0.13
C ALA A 255 -16.33 4.34 1.53
N ALA A 256 -17.38 3.58 1.85
CA ALA A 256 -18.00 3.60 3.17
C ALA A 256 -17.08 3.03 4.24
N VAL A 257 -16.34 1.96 3.94
CA VAL A 257 -15.37 1.36 4.86
C VAL A 257 -14.20 2.32 5.10
N GLU A 258 -13.72 3.01 4.06
CA GLU A 258 -12.61 3.98 4.14
C GLU A 258 -12.93 5.21 5.00
N VAL A 259 -14.22 5.51 5.25
CA VAL A 259 -14.60 6.52 6.26
C VAL A 259 -14.06 6.16 7.65
N PHE A 260 -13.88 4.87 7.92
CA PHE A 260 -13.49 4.32 9.23
C PHE A 260 -12.10 3.67 9.22
N GLY A 261 -11.38 3.71 8.10
CA GLY A 261 -10.07 3.07 7.90
C GLY A 261 -8.86 3.85 8.37
#